data_84dd287d05b1456a756920be30209ff3
#
_entry.id   84dd287d05b1456a756920be30209ff3
#
_cell.length_a   1.000
_cell.length_b   1.000
_cell.length_c   1.000
_cell.angle_alpha   90.00
_cell.angle_beta   90.00
_cell.angle_gamma   90.00
#
_symmetry.space_group_name_H-M   'P 1'
#
loop_
_entity.id
_entity.type
_entity.pdbx_description
1 polymer ?
#
loop_
_entity_poly.entity_id
_entity_poly.type
_entity_poly.pdbx_seq_one_letter_code
_entity_poly.pdbx_strand_id
1 'polypeptide(L)'
;CIRDSLSVATALRLGKVKLQASGLATFINDRVEEGPAPKARQILTPAVFASYKPFEKQDFNVRAFYKRIFRMPTFNDLYYADMGNSKLNPEYVTQYDAGFAYTKTWENYLFYRFKIQADGYYNKVKDKIIAYPKGQQFRWTMLNLGKVEIKGIDVSTETTVNPVKDLFVTLRVQYTYQKAQDFTDPSDTYYGDQIPYIPWHSGSAIAQASFKGWNLNYSFIYVGERYNQQENIKYNYTQPWYTSDISLSKDLKFKFGLIKAAVEVNNLLSQDYDVILNYPMPKRNYKVSLTIEI
;
A
#
# COMPACT_ATOMS: atom_id res chain seq x y z
N CYS A 1 -2.10 -7.86 27.93
CA CYS A 1 -2.62 -6.65 27.30
C CYS A 1 -4.15 -6.70 27.28
N ILE A 2 -4.84 -5.73 27.86
CA ILE A 2 -6.29 -5.56 27.78
C ILE A 2 -6.54 -4.37 26.88
N ARG A 3 -7.29 -4.60 25.80
CA ARG A 3 -7.70 -3.56 24.85
C ARG A 3 -9.20 -3.60 24.68
N ASP A 4 -9.87 -2.59 25.21
CA ASP A 4 -11.30 -2.40 25.06
C ASP A 4 -11.56 -1.23 24.12
N SER A 5 -12.66 -1.27 23.38
CA SER A 5 -13.02 -0.18 22.49
C SER A 5 -14.53 0.04 22.44
N LEU A 6 -14.91 1.31 22.37
CA LEU A 6 -16.27 1.75 22.14
C LEU A 6 -16.32 2.53 20.82
N SER A 7 -17.20 2.15 19.90
CA SER A 7 -17.38 2.83 18.64
C SER A 7 -18.81 3.36 18.46
N VAL A 8 -18.91 4.55 17.90
CA VAL A 8 -20.18 5.13 17.45
C VAL A 8 -20.01 5.56 15.99
N ALA A 9 -20.99 5.23 15.15
CA ALA A 9 -21.00 5.62 13.76
C ALA A 9 -22.41 6.07 13.35
N THR A 10 -22.45 7.08 12.48
CA THR A 10 -23.68 7.57 11.85
C THR A 10 -23.47 7.77 10.37
N ALA A 11 -24.53 7.60 9.58
CA ALA A 11 -24.54 7.86 8.15
C ALA A 11 -25.79 8.64 7.78
N LEU A 12 -25.59 9.70 6.99
CA LEU A 12 -26.66 10.56 6.47
C LEU A 12 -26.60 10.57 4.95
N ARG A 13 -27.74 10.38 4.31
CA ARG A 13 -27.86 10.49 2.85
C ARG A 13 -28.82 11.62 2.48
N LEU A 14 -28.30 12.61 1.79
CA LEU A 14 -29.03 13.79 1.31
C LEU A 14 -28.96 13.81 -0.23
N GLY A 15 -29.93 13.16 -0.86
CA GLY A 15 -29.94 13.03 -2.32
C GLY A 15 -28.67 12.37 -2.85
N LYS A 16 -27.87 13.14 -3.58
CA LYS A 16 -26.62 12.71 -4.22
C LYS A 16 -25.40 12.73 -3.27
N VAL A 17 -25.55 13.28 -2.07
CA VAL A 17 -24.49 13.39 -1.07
C VAL A 17 -24.69 12.31 0.00
N LYS A 18 -23.61 11.62 0.36
CA LYS A 18 -23.54 10.70 1.50
C LYS A 18 -22.47 11.19 2.45
N LEU A 19 -22.84 11.39 3.72
CA LEU A 19 -21.94 11.75 4.81
C LEU A 19 -21.89 10.60 5.82
N GLN A 20 -20.71 10.30 6.32
CA GLN A 20 -20.52 9.32 7.39
C GLN A 20 -19.58 9.94 8.42
N ALA A 21 -19.93 9.82 9.68
CA ALA A 21 -19.08 10.21 10.80
C ALA A 21 -18.96 9.03 11.77
N SER A 22 -17.77 8.80 12.28
CA SER A 22 -17.53 7.79 13.32
C SER A 22 -16.49 8.25 14.31
N GLY A 23 -16.61 7.74 15.53
CA GLY A 23 -15.62 7.91 16.58
C GLY A 23 -15.34 6.56 17.25
N LEU A 24 -14.07 6.25 17.46
CA LEU A 24 -13.63 5.08 18.19
C LEU A 24 -12.82 5.54 19.40
N ALA A 25 -13.29 5.20 20.59
CA ALA A 25 -12.55 5.36 21.84
C ALA A 25 -11.89 4.01 22.18
N THR A 26 -10.57 4.00 22.29
CA THR A 26 -9.79 2.80 22.65
C THR A 26 -9.15 2.99 24.01
N PHE A 27 -9.33 2.02 24.89
CA PHE A 27 -8.76 1.96 26.23
C PHE A 27 -7.69 0.86 26.24
N ILE A 28 -6.46 1.23 26.60
CA ILE A 28 -5.31 0.31 26.56
C ILE A 28 -4.72 0.25 27.97
N ASN A 29 -4.64 -0.96 28.51
CA ASN A 29 -4.00 -1.25 29.77
C ASN A 29 -3.11 -2.48 29.61
N ASP A 30 -1.81 -2.26 29.53
CA ASP A 30 -0.83 -3.32 29.37
C ASP A 30 -0.23 -3.66 30.75
N ARG A 31 -0.23 -4.95 31.08
CA ARG A 31 0.47 -5.49 32.24
C ARG A 31 1.72 -6.22 31.77
N VAL A 32 2.82 -5.96 32.38
CA VAL A 32 4.11 -6.61 32.14
C VAL A 32 4.48 -7.38 33.40
N GLU A 33 4.91 -8.63 33.26
CA GLU A 33 5.30 -9.47 34.40
C GLU A 33 6.61 -8.99 35.04
N GLU A 34 7.55 -8.49 34.20
CA GLU A 34 8.81 -7.94 34.65
C GLU A 34 9.07 -6.58 33.99
N GLY A 35 9.45 -5.58 34.79
CA GLY A 35 9.78 -4.23 34.34
C GLY A 35 8.67 -3.20 34.53
N PRO A 36 8.92 -1.92 34.15
CA PRO A 36 7.93 -0.86 34.31
C PRO A 36 6.75 -1.05 33.35
N ALA A 37 5.54 -1.15 33.89
CA ALA A 37 4.32 -1.23 33.09
C ALA A 37 4.10 0.06 32.28
N PRO A 38 3.72 -0.04 31.00
CA PRO A 38 3.33 1.12 30.19
C PRO A 38 2.14 1.84 30.82
N LYS A 39 2.09 3.16 30.70
CA LYS A 39 0.95 3.95 31.20
C LYS A 39 -0.32 3.58 30.46
N ALA A 40 -1.42 3.40 31.19
CA ALA A 40 -2.75 3.24 30.62
C ALA A 40 -3.07 4.42 29.68
N ARG A 41 -3.67 4.13 28.53
CA ARG A 41 -3.96 5.13 27.47
C ARG A 41 -5.42 5.10 27.08
N GLN A 42 -5.96 6.29 26.84
CA GLN A 42 -7.28 6.48 26.25
C GLN A 42 -7.11 7.28 24.98
N ILE A 43 -7.54 6.74 23.86
CA ILE A 43 -7.28 7.32 22.55
C ILE A 43 -8.60 7.44 21.78
N LEU A 44 -8.93 8.65 21.35
CA LEU A 44 -10.09 8.92 20.50
C LEU A 44 -9.63 9.11 19.04
N THR A 45 -10.23 8.33 18.13
CA THR A 45 -9.95 8.37 16.70
C THR A 45 -11.23 8.71 15.93
N PRO A 46 -11.49 10.00 15.64
CA PRO A 46 -12.60 10.43 14.83
C PRO A 46 -12.32 10.21 13.33
N ALA A 47 -13.39 9.95 12.56
CA ALA A 47 -13.35 9.92 11.11
C ALA A 47 -14.62 10.52 10.51
N VAL A 48 -14.47 11.27 9.43
CA VAL A 48 -15.56 11.84 8.65
C VAL A 48 -15.29 11.53 7.17
N PHE A 49 -16.31 11.02 6.49
CA PHE A 49 -16.27 10.69 5.06
C PHE A 49 -17.41 11.39 4.37
N ALA A 50 -17.13 11.97 3.22
CA ALA A 50 -18.10 12.55 2.32
C ALA A 50 -17.97 11.93 0.94
N SER A 51 -19.09 11.63 0.29
CA SER A 51 -19.10 11.25 -1.12
C SER A 51 -20.25 11.92 -1.86
N TYR A 52 -20.00 12.25 -3.12
CA TYR A 52 -20.93 12.96 -3.98
C TYR A 52 -20.99 12.29 -5.36
N LYS A 53 -22.20 11.89 -5.77
CA LYS A 53 -22.48 11.35 -7.11
C LYS A 53 -23.25 12.38 -7.93
N PRO A 54 -22.56 13.26 -8.71
CA PRO A 54 -23.22 14.37 -9.43
C PRO A 54 -24.17 13.88 -10.54
N PHE A 55 -23.83 12.76 -11.18
CA PHE A 55 -24.54 12.25 -12.36
C PHE A 55 -25.36 10.99 -12.03
N GLU A 56 -26.59 10.93 -12.52
CA GLU A 56 -27.46 9.75 -12.32
C GLU A 56 -27.12 8.61 -13.29
N LYS A 57 -26.76 8.97 -14.52
CA LYS A 57 -26.48 7.99 -15.61
C LYS A 57 -25.02 7.59 -15.73
N GLN A 58 -24.12 8.23 -15.00
CA GLN A 58 -22.69 7.95 -15.05
C GLN A 58 -22.21 7.53 -13.66
N ASP A 59 -21.43 6.47 -13.60
CA ASP A 59 -20.80 6.03 -12.35
C ASP A 59 -19.54 6.86 -12.09
N PHE A 60 -19.78 8.12 -11.73
CA PHE A 60 -18.77 9.07 -11.30
C PHE A 60 -19.03 9.45 -9.85
N ASN A 61 -18.02 9.30 -9.01
CA ASN A 61 -18.09 9.57 -7.58
C ASN A 61 -16.89 10.39 -7.14
N VAL A 62 -17.15 11.52 -6.50
CA VAL A 62 -16.13 12.30 -5.79
C VAL A 62 -16.21 11.95 -4.31
N ARG A 63 -15.08 11.82 -3.66
CA ARG A 63 -14.99 11.47 -2.23
C ARG A 63 -13.94 12.31 -1.55
N ALA A 64 -14.15 12.55 -0.27
CA ALA A 64 -13.15 13.13 0.61
C ALA A 64 -13.29 12.53 2.00
N PHE A 65 -12.20 12.45 2.74
CA PHE A 65 -12.26 12.07 4.14
C PHE A 65 -11.22 12.80 5.00
N TYR A 66 -11.57 12.91 6.23
CA TYR A 66 -10.70 13.24 7.34
C TYR A 66 -10.75 12.09 8.34
N LYS A 67 -9.60 11.59 8.79
CA LYS A 67 -9.56 10.63 9.90
C LYS A 67 -8.30 10.77 10.74
N ARG A 68 -8.43 10.46 12.02
CA ARG A 68 -7.29 10.22 12.91
C ARG A 68 -7.22 8.74 13.20
N ILE A 69 -6.02 8.20 13.15
CA ILE A 69 -5.71 6.83 13.51
C ILE A 69 -4.48 6.82 14.40
N PHE A 70 -4.28 5.73 15.13
CA PHE A 70 -3.06 5.48 15.87
C PHE A 70 -2.58 4.04 15.64
N ARG A 71 -1.29 3.83 15.80
CA ARG A 71 -0.66 2.52 15.77
C ARG A 71 0.17 2.33 17.04
N MET A 72 -0.16 1.30 17.83
CA MET A 72 0.71 0.88 18.92
C MET A 72 1.95 0.19 18.32
N PRO A 73 3.14 0.35 18.94
CA PRO A 73 4.26 -0.51 18.63
C PRO A 73 3.86 -1.98 18.75
N THR A 74 4.30 -2.81 17.84
CA THR A 74 4.13 -4.26 17.93
C THR A 74 5.10 -4.85 18.94
N PHE A 75 4.88 -6.10 19.37
CA PHE A 75 5.84 -6.79 20.21
C PHE A 75 7.22 -6.90 19.58
N ASN A 76 7.28 -7.06 18.25
CA ASN A 76 8.54 -7.06 17.52
C ASN A 76 9.21 -5.69 17.54
N ASP A 77 8.46 -4.61 17.37
CA ASP A 77 9.01 -3.24 17.46
C ASP A 77 9.63 -2.98 18.83
N LEU A 78 9.04 -3.55 19.90
CA LEU A 78 9.46 -3.31 21.28
C LEU A 78 10.56 -4.27 21.75
N TYR A 79 10.46 -5.57 21.44
CA TYR A 79 11.20 -6.64 22.12
C TYR A 79 11.94 -7.59 21.21
N TYR A 80 11.92 -7.39 19.88
CA TYR A 80 12.70 -8.25 18.99
C TYR A 80 14.19 -8.12 19.31
N ALA A 81 14.87 -9.26 19.50
CA ALA A 81 16.29 -9.29 19.86
C ALA A 81 17.13 -8.43 18.89
N ASP A 82 18.01 -7.60 19.42
CA ASP A 82 18.92 -6.68 18.72
C ASP A 82 18.28 -5.50 17.95
N MET A 83 16.97 -5.52 17.67
CA MET A 83 16.28 -4.47 16.90
C MET A 83 15.23 -3.72 17.71
N GLY A 84 14.58 -4.37 18.66
CA GLY A 84 13.46 -3.81 19.41
C GLY A 84 13.87 -2.62 20.28
N ASN A 85 12.91 -1.73 20.50
CA ASN A 85 13.07 -0.56 21.37
C ASN A 85 11.83 -0.41 22.26
N SER A 86 11.99 -0.80 23.53
CA SER A 86 10.92 -0.74 24.54
C SER A 86 10.45 0.69 24.91
N LYS A 87 11.17 1.72 24.43
CA LYS A 87 10.84 3.14 24.70
C LYS A 87 9.97 3.76 23.61
N LEU A 88 9.52 3.01 22.61
CA LEU A 88 8.70 3.54 21.52
C LEU A 88 7.37 4.11 22.01
N ASN A 89 7.03 5.26 21.47
CA ASN A 89 5.71 5.85 21.59
C ASN A 89 4.77 5.29 20.50
N PRO A 90 3.46 5.29 20.72
CA PRO A 90 2.49 5.06 19.66
C PRO A 90 2.60 6.12 18.57
N GLU A 91 2.47 5.68 17.35
CA GLU A 91 2.37 6.55 16.18
C GLU A 91 0.94 7.08 16.03
N TYR A 92 0.79 8.38 15.78
CA TYR A 92 -0.49 9.03 15.49
C TYR A 92 -0.50 9.62 14.11
N VAL A 93 -1.55 9.33 13.33
CA VAL A 93 -1.69 9.85 11.97
C VAL A 93 -2.99 10.63 11.84
N THR A 94 -2.89 11.85 11.33
CA THR A 94 -4.04 12.63 10.85
C THR A 94 -4.01 12.62 9.34
N GLN A 95 -5.07 12.10 8.71
CA GLN A 95 -5.16 11.91 7.27
C GLN A 95 -6.25 12.80 6.68
N TYR A 96 -5.91 13.45 5.56
CA TYR A 96 -6.81 14.16 4.66
C TYR A 96 -6.66 13.55 3.29
N ASP A 97 -7.76 13.27 2.64
CA ASP A 97 -7.80 12.66 1.31
C ASP A 97 -8.96 13.23 0.52
N ALA A 98 -8.73 13.45 -0.76
CA ALA A 98 -9.78 13.82 -1.71
C ALA A 98 -9.48 13.17 -3.07
N GLY A 99 -10.51 12.60 -3.68
CA GLY A 99 -10.33 11.90 -4.93
C GLY A 99 -11.64 11.66 -5.66
N PHE A 100 -11.52 11.01 -6.80
CA PHE A 100 -12.65 10.60 -7.61
C PHE A 100 -12.49 9.19 -8.15
N ALA A 101 -13.61 8.58 -8.48
CA ALA A 101 -13.67 7.33 -9.22
C ALA A 101 -14.69 7.47 -10.35
N TYR A 102 -14.32 6.96 -11.52
CA TYR A 102 -15.20 6.88 -12.68
C TYR A 102 -15.16 5.48 -13.27
N THR A 103 -16.33 4.91 -13.55
CA THR A 103 -16.47 3.63 -14.22
C THR A 103 -17.43 3.78 -15.38
N LYS A 104 -17.04 3.24 -16.53
CA LYS A 104 -17.91 3.13 -17.69
C LYS A 104 -17.82 1.72 -18.28
N THR A 105 -18.98 1.16 -18.57
CA THR A 105 -19.13 -0.14 -19.23
C THR A 105 -19.88 0.09 -20.55
N TRP A 106 -19.43 -0.57 -21.60
CA TRP A 106 -20.08 -0.55 -22.91
C TRP A 106 -20.46 -1.99 -23.26
N GLU A 107 -21.70 -2.21 -23.60
CA GLU A 107 -22.17 -3.50 -24.09
C GLU A 107 -21.91 -3.58 -25.61
N ASN A 108 -21.39 -4.71 -26.07
CA ASN A 108 -21.17 -5.03 -27.49
C ASN A 108 -20.14 -4.15 -28.24
N TYR A 109 -19.17 -3.58 -27.55
CA TYR A 109 -18.08 -2.80 -28.12
C TYR A 109 -16.72 -3.43 -27.85
N LEU A 110 -15.71 -3.07 -28.65
CA LEU A 110 -14.33 -3.44 -28.42
C LEU A 110 -13.87 -3.08 -27.00
N PHE A 111 -14.19 -1.87 -26.55
CA PHE A 111 -13.98 -1.44 -25.17
C PHE A 111 -15.15 -1.93 -24.32
N TYR A 112 -14.90 -2.91 -23.47
CA TYR A 112 -15.90 -3.47 -22.58
C TYR A 112 -16.06 -2.64 -21.30
N ARG A 113 -14.95 -2.29 -20.64
CA ARG A 113 -14.97 -1.55 -19.39
C ARG A 113 -13.76 -0.66 -19.24
N PHE A 114 -13.98 0.54 -18.72
CA PHE A 114 -12.95 1.46 -18.27
C PHE A 114 -13.24 1.92 -16.85
N LYS A 115 -12.22 1.91 -15.99
CA LYS A 115 -12.28 2.44 -14.64
C LYS A 115 -11.04 3.29 -14.40
N ILE A 116 -11.23 4.46 -13.80
CA ILE A 116 -10.16 5.32 -13.31
C ILE A 116 -10.49 5.79 -11.90
N GLN A 117 -9.49 5.83 -11.05
CA GLN A 117 -9.54 6.37 -9.71
C GLN A 117 -8.29 7.20 -9.48
N ALA A 118 -8.46 8.40 -8.92
CA ALA A 118 -7.35 9.23 -8.51
C ALA A 118 -7.65 9.84 -7.14
N ASP A 119 -6.66 9.82 -6.26
CA ASP A 119 -6.72 10.34 -4.91
C ASP A 119 -5.49 11.19 -4.63
N GLY A 120 -5.70 12.38 -4.07
CA GLY A 120 -4.66 13.21 -3.49
C GLY A 120 -4.76 13.20 -1.97
N TYR A 121 -3.65 13.04 -1.29
CA TYR A 121 -3.66 12.92 0.17
C TYR A 121 -2.59 13.77 0.85
N TYR A 122 -2.89 14.12 2.10
CA TYR A 122 -1.97 14.75 3.03
C TYR A 122 -2.09 14.12 4.40
N ASN A 123 -1.00 13.54 4.91
CA ASN A 123 -0.94 12.90 6.20
C ASN A 123 0.08 13.59 7.09
N LYS A 124 -0.33 13.93 8.32
CA LYS A 124 0.55 14.35 9.40
C LYS A 124 0.76 13.19 10.34
N VAL A 125 1.99 12.74 10.47
CA VAL A 125 2.37 11.65 11.36
C VAL A 125 3.18 12.21 12.52
N LYS A 126 2.79 11.85 13.74
CA LYS A 126 3.53 12.13 14.96
C LYS A 126 4.06 10.81 15.52
N ASP A 127 5.31 10.84 16.00
CA ASP A 127 5.98 9.67 16.55
C ASP A 127 6.02 8.49 15.57
N LYS A 128 6.32 8.75 14.28
CA LYS A 128 6.38 7.72 13.25
C LYS A 128 7.37 6.63 13.62
N ILE A 129 6.90 5.39 13.66
CA ILE A 129 7.75 4.24 13.95
C ILE A 129 8.39 3.75 12.64
N ILE A 130 9.71 3.74 12.62
CA ILE A 130 10.49 3.22 11.50
C ILE A 130 11.56 2.24 11.98
N ALA A 131 11.90 1.28 11.12
CA ALA A 131 13.13 0.52 11.24
C ALA A 131 14.27 1.32 10.61
N TYR A 132 15.31 1.58 11.37
CA TYR A 132 16.44 2.40 10.97
C TYR A 132 17.74 1.59 10.99
N PRO A 133 18.53 1.59 9.90
CA PRO A 133 19.81 0.88 9.89
C PRO A 133 20.85 1.60 10.75
N LYS A 134 21.45 0.90 11.70
CA LYS A 134 22.54 1.39 12.55
C LYS A 134 23.88 1.31 11.81
N GLY A 135 24.22 2.35 11.05
CA GLY A 135 25.50 2.43 10.36
C GLY A 135 25.73 1.30 9.34
N GLN A 136 26.99 0.94 9.09
CA GLN A 136 27.35 -0.10 8.08
C GLN A 136 27.22 -1.55 8.57
N GLN A 137 26.77 -1.77 9.81
CA GLN A 137 26.84 -3.09 10.48
C GLN A 137 25.56 -3.91 10.32
N PHE A 138 24.80 -3.89 9.26
CA PHE A 138 23.59 -4.71 9.06
C PHE A 138 22.63 -4.79 10.29
N ARG A 139 22.81 -3.91 11.26
CA ARG A 139 22.00 -3.85 12.47
C ARG A 139 20.92 -2.78 12.28
N TRP A 140 19.73 -3.16 12.60
CA TRP A 140 18.58 -2.26 12.57
C TRP A 140 18.16 -1.90 13.98
N THR A 141 17.48 -0.80 14.14
CA THR A 141 16.80 -0.44 15.39
C THR A 141 15.46 0.18 15.07
N MET A 142 14.51 0.01 15.97
CA MET A 142 13.22 0.69 15.87
C MET A 142 13.33 2.04 16.57
N LEU A 143 12.86 3.10 15.91
CA LEU A 143 12.81 4.44 16.50
C LEU A 143 11.55 5.19 16.09
N ASN A 144 11.20 6.23 16.87
CA ASN A 144 10.19 7.20 16.48
C ASN A 144 10.86 8.40 15.82
N LEU A 145 10.39 8.76 14.62
CA LEU A 145 10.55 10.11 14.09
C LEU A 145 9.45 10.99 14.68
N GLY A 146 9.82 12.19 15.18
CA GLY A 146 8.87 13.04 15.90
C GLY A 146 7.72 13.52 15.04
N LYS A 147 8.03 14.07 13.85
CA LYS A 147 7.04 14.59 12.91
C LYS A 147 7.38 14.23 11.48
N VAL A 148 6.47 13.55 10.79
CA VAL A 148 6.59 13.28 9.36
C VAL A 148 5.36 13.82 8.62
N GLU A 149 5.58 14.49 7.50
CA GLU A 149 4.52 14.92 6.60
C GLU A 149 4.59 14.10 5.30
N ILE A 150 3.44 13.54 4.91
CA ILE A 150 3.34 12.72 3.72
C ILE A 150 2.31 13.35 2.79
N LYS A 151 2.74 13.71 1.58
CA LYS A 151 1.87 14.25 0.52
C LYS A 151 2.02 13.37 -0.71
N GLY A 152 0.91 13.08 -1.37
CA GLY A 152 1.00 12.25 -2.54
C GLY A 152 -0.25 12.24 -3.40
N ILE A 153 -0.10 11.56 -4.53
CA ILE A 153 -1.16 11.31 -5.49
C ILE A 153 -1.08 9.84 -5.89
N ASP A 154 -2.20 9.14 -5.77
CA ASP A 154 -2.38 7.78 -6.25
C ASP A 154 -3.33 7.78 -7.43
N VAL A 155 -2.92 7.16 -8.53
CA VAL A 155 -3.76 6.99 -9.72
C VAL A 155 -3.82 5.52 -10.08
N SER A 156 -5.01 4.99 -10.32
CA SER A 156 -5.21 3.65 -10.83
C SER A 156 -6.17 3.66 -12.01
N THR A 157 -5.83 2.91 -13.05
CA THR A 157 -6.69 2.69 -14.21
C THR A 157 -6.85 1.20 -14.49
N GLU A 158 -8.03 0.81 -14.94
CA GLU A 158 -8.32 -0.53 -15.41
C GLU A 158 -9.11 -0.42 -16.72
N THR A 159 -8.61 -1.04 -17.76
CA THR A 159 -9.29 -1.11 -19.06
C THR A 159 -9.45 -2.57 -19.46
N THR A 160 -10.67 -2.98 -19.78
CA THR A 160 -10.95 -4.31 -20.33
C THR A 160 -11.47 -4.15 -21.75
N VAL A 161 -10.87 -4.86 -22.67
CA VAL A 161 -11.30 -4.94 -24.08
C VAL A 161 -11.70 -6.37 -24.42
N ASN A 162 -12.66 -6.50 -25.31
CA ASN A 162 -13.13 -7.78 -25.86
C ASN A 162 -13.00 -7.72 -27.40
N PRO A 163 -11.79 -7.97 -27.95
CA PRO A 163 -11.55 -7.79 -29.38
C PRO A 163 -12.23 -8.85 -30.23
N VAL A 164 -12.43 -10.05 -29.71
CA VAL A 164 -13.19 -11.13 -30.34
C VAL A 164 -13.93 -11.92 -29.28
N LYS A 165 -14.95 -12.68 -29.68
CA LYS A 165 -15.76 -13.51 -28.78
C LYS A 165 -14.86 -14.37 -27.88
N ASP A 166 -15.16 -14.40 -26.58
CA ASP A 166 -14.48 -15.18 -25.52
C ASP A 166 -13.02 -14.73 -25.23
N LEU A 167 -12.50 -13.68 -25.87
CA LEU A 167 -11.20 -13.10 -25.54
C LEU A 167 -11.38 -11.80 -24.75
N PHE A 168 -10.93 -11.82 -23.50
CA PHE A 168 -10.87 -10.62 -22.66
C PHE A 168 -9.44 -10.26 -22.40
N VAL A 169 -9.09 -8.98 -22.65
CA VAL A 169 -7.78 -8.43 -22.32
C VAL A 169 -8.00 -7.27 -21.34
N THR A 170 -7.41 -7.39 -20.16
CA THR A 170 -7.49 -6.37 -19.11
C THR A 170 -6.10 -5.81 -18.83
N LEU A 171 -5.98 -4.49 -18.88
CA LEU A 171 -4.79 -3.75 -18.46
C LEU A 171 -5.13 -2.96 -17.20
N ARG A 172 -4.35 -3.15 -16.13
CA ARG A 172 -4.36 -2.34 -14.91
C ARG A 172 -3.04 -1.60 -14.82
N VAL A 173 -3.11 -0.31 -14.52
CA VAL A 173 -1.94 0.52 -14.24
C VAL A 173 -2.18 1.26 -12.95
N GLN A 174 -1.18 1.24 -12.07
CA GLN A 174 -1.16 2.00 -10.82
C GLN A 174 0.09 2.85 -10.80
N TYR A 175 -0.04 4.06 -10.31
CA TYR A 175 1.05 5.00 -10.14
C TYR A 175 0.88 5.76 -8.84
N THR A 176 1.96 5.89 -8.09
CA THR A 176 2.05 6.66 -6.85
C THR A 176 3.18 7.66 -6.95
N TYR A 177 2.87 8.92 -6.68
CA TYR A 177 3.85 9.94 -6.30
C TYR A 177 3.70 10.20 -4.82
N GLN A 178 4.80 10.07 -4.06
CA GLN A 178 4.77 10.22 -2.61
C GLN A 178 5.98 11.01 -2.10
N LYS A 179 5.69 12.10 -1.41
CA LYS A 179 6.65 12.92 -0.70
C LYS A 179 6.45 12.72 0.80
N ALA A 180 7.32 11.92 1.43
CA ALA A 180 7.27 11.60 2.86
C ALA A 180 8.52 12.15 3.54
N GLN A 181 8.39 13.28 4.24
CA GLN A 181 9.51 14.08 4.71
C GLN A 181 9.55 14.17 6.25
N ASP A 182 10.77 14.15 6.79
CA ASP A 182 11.01 14.35 8.21
C ASP A 182 11.03 15.84 8.55
N PHE A 183 10.19 16.25 9.47
CA PHE A 183 10.12 17.60 10.04
C PHE A 183 10.25 17.60 11.56
N THR A 184 11.03 16.66 12.11
CA THR A 184 11.17 16.42 13.54
C THR A 184 11.90 17.57 14.22
N ASP A 185 13.11 17.89 13.77
CA ASP A 185 13.94 18.95 14.37
C ASP A 185 14.56 19.83 13.26
N PRO A 186 14.25 21.14 13.23
CA PRO A 186 14.83 22.06 12.25
C PRO A 186 16.36 22.19 12.31
N SER A 187 16.99 21.74 13.38
CA SER A 187 18.46 21.75 13.51
C SER A 187 19.15 20.55 12.90
N ASP A 188 18.40 19.50 12.56
CA ASP A 188 18.94 18.31 11.92
C ASP A 188 19.30 18.56 10.45
N THR A 189 20.42 17.98 9.99
CA THR A 189 20.89 18.09 8.59
C THR A 189 19.91 17.48 7.58
N TYR A 190 19.07 16.57 8.01
CA TYR A 190 18.05 15.88 7.20
C TYR A 190 16.63 16.45 7.37
N TYR A 191 16.49 17.63 7.99
CA TYR A 191 15.18 18.29 8.10
C TYR A 191 14.58 18.59 6.74
N GLY A 192 13.41 18.04 6.48
CA GLY A 192 12.72 18.16 5.19
C GLY A 192 13.12 17.12 4.15
N ASP A 193 14.02 16.21 4.48
CA ASP A 193 14.44 15.12 3.61
C ASP A 193 13.41 13.98 3.59
N GLN A 194 13.43 13.21 2.49
CA GLN A 194 12.60 12.00 2.33
C GLN A 194 13.03 10.94 3.33
N ILE A 195 12.09 10.33 4.04
CA ILE A 195 12.41 9.25 4.98
C ILE A 195 12.97 8.02 4.25
N PRO A 196 13.84 7.23 4.90
CA PRO A 196 14.51 6.09 4.27
C PRO A 196 13.57 5.10 3.59
N TYR A 197 14.02 4.58 2.44
CA TYR A 197 13.37 3.55 1.65
C TYR A 197 11.99 3.90 1.06
N ILE A 198 11.53 5.13 1.17
CA ILE A 198 10.30 5.58 0.52
C ILE A 198 10.65 6.22 -0.84
N PRO A 199 10.23 5.64 -1.97
CA PRO A 199 10.47 6.23 -3.28
C PRO A 199 9.54 7.42 -3.52
N TRP A 200 10.02 8.39 -4.32
CA TRP A 200 9.18 9.49 -4.81
C TRP A 200 8.14 9.02 -5.82
N HIS A 201 8.53 8.06 -6.65
CA HIS A 201 7.72 7.52 -7.73
C HIS A 201 7.72 6.00 -7.65
N SER A 202 6.56 5.40 -7.72
CA SER A 202 6.41 3.96 -7.89
C SER A 202 5.21 3.65 -8.76
N GLY A 203 5.19 2.46 -9.34
CA GLY A 203 4.06 2.06 -10.15
C GLY A 203 4.08 0.58 -10.51
N SER A 204 2.95 0.11 -11.00
CA SER A 204 2.81 -1.24 -11.52
C SER A 204 1.88 -1.27 -12.73
N ALA A 205 2.11 -2.22 -13.60
CA ALA A 205 1.23 -2.54 -14.71
C ALA A 205 0.97 -4.04 -14.75
N ILE A 206 -0.30 -4.44 -14.89
CA ILE A 206 -0.70 -5.85 -15.02
C ILE A 206 -1.54 -5.97 -16.29
N ALA A 207 -1.08 -6.79 -17.22
CA ALA A 207 -1.84 -7.16 -18.42
C ALA A 207 -2.30 -8.62 -18.31
N GLN A 208 -3.59 -8.86 -18.48
CA GLN A 208 -4.19 -10.19 -18.42
C GLN A 208 -4.94 -10.45 -19.73
N ALA A 209 -4.74 -11.61 -20.32
CA ALA A 209 -5.52 -12.09 -21.46
C ALA A 209 -6.12 -13.45 -21.13
N SER A 210 -7.44 -13.56 -21.26
CA SER A 210 -8.18 -14.81 -21.03
C SER A 210 -8.91 -15.25 -22.30
N PHE A 211 -8.64 -16.47 -22.77
CA PHE A 211 -9.25 -17.03 -23.96
C PHE A 211 -9.47 -18.54 -23.81
N LYS A 212 -10.73 -18.99 -23.82
CA LYS A 212 -11.10 -20.42 -23.83
C LYS A 212 -10.35 -21.27 -22.79
N GLY A 213 -10.25 -20.75 -21.54
CA GLY A 213 -9.56 -21.40 -20.44
C GLY A 213 -8.04 -21.25 -20.43
N TRP A 214 -7.43 -20.56 -21.40
CA TRP A 214 -6.08 -20.05 -21.32
C TRP A 214 -6.07 -18.70 -20.60
N ASN A 215 -5.10 -18.50 -19.70
CA ASN A 215 -4.89 -17.23 -19.03
C ASN A 215 -3.41 -16.86 -19.11
N LEU A 216 -3.12 -15.77 -19.78
CA LEU A 216 -1.80 -15.15 -19.85
C LEU A 216 -1.80 -13.93 -18.93
N ASN A 217 -0.83 -13.84 -18.03
CA ASN A 217 -0.62 -12.66 -17.19
C ASN A 217 0.80 -12.16 -17.37
N TYR A 218 0.94 -10.85 -17.47
CA TYR A 218 2.20 -10.15 -17.40
C TYR A 218 2.10 -9.08 -16.32
N SER A 219 3.06 -9.01 -15.43
CA SER A 219 3.16 -7.97 -14.42
C SER A 219 4.49 -7.23 -14.53
N PHE A 220 4.44 -5.94 -14.28
CA PHE A 220 5.58 -5.04 -14.23
C PHE A 220 5.49 -4.19 -12.97
N ILE A 221 6.60 -4.07 -12.24
CA ILE A 221 6.73 -3.20 -11.06
C ILE A 221 7.92 -2.29 -11.27
N TYR A 222 7.75 -1.03 -10.95
CA TYR A 222 8.79 -0.01 -10.91
C TYR A 222 8.82 0.66 -9.54
N VAL A 223 10.00 0.77 -8.97
CA VAL A 223 10.27 1.53 -7.75
C VAL A 223 11.38 2.53 -8.07
N GLY A 224 11.06 3.80 -7.94
CA GLY A 224 11.94 4.90 -8.25
C GLY A 224 13.10 5.05 -7.27
N GLU A 225 13.83 6.11 -7.47
CA GLU A 225 14.94 6.50 -6.59
C GLU A 225 14.47 6.72 -5.16
N ARG A 226 15.34 6.40 -4.22
CA ARG A 226 15.13 6.53 -2.78
C ARG A 226 16.47 6.65 -2.07
N TYR A 227 16.42 6.87 -0.78
CA TYR A 227 17.61 6.92 0.06
C TYR A 227 17.56 5.83 1.13
N ASN A 228 18.71 5.29 1.51
CA ASN A 228 18.80 4.25 2.53
C ASN A 228 19.06 4.78 3.95
N GLN A 229 19.30 6.10 4.08
CA GLN A 229 19.51 6.81 5.35
C GLN A 229 18.64 8.07 5.39
N GLN A 230 18.61 8.76 6.54
CA GLN A 230 17.82 9.97 6.73
C GLN A 230 18.29 11.14 5.84
N GLU A 231 19.59 11.33 5.68
CA GLU A 231 20.13 12.37 4.81
C GLU A 231 20.02 11.99 3.33
N ASN A 232 19.39 12.84 2.53
CA ASN A 232 19.18 12.61 1.09
C ASN A 232 20.41 13.08 0.27
N ILE A 233 21.59 12.60 0.63
CA ILE A 233 22.86 12.87 -0.07
C ILE A 233 23.20 11.75 -1.05
N LYS A 234 24.09 12.04 -2.00
CA LYS A 234 24.51 11.09 -3.04
C LYS A 234 25.03 9.76 -2.48
N TYR A 235 25.68 9.77 -1.32
CA TYR A 235 26.21 8.57 -0.68
C TYR A 235 25.11 7.62 -0.21
N ASN A 236 23.94 8.14 0.17
CA ASN A 236 22.79 7.39 0.65
C ASN A 236 21.79 7.05 -0.46
N TYR A 237 22.09 7.44 -1.69
CA TYR A 237 21.23 7.20 -2.85
C TYR A 237 21.14 5.71 -3.18
N THR A 238 19.92 5.26 -3.43
CA THR A 238 19.61 3.88 -3.86
C THR A 238 18.95 3.92 -5.24
N GLN A 239 19.54 3.21 -6.19
CA GLN A 239 19.10 3.16 -7.58
C GLN A 239 17.63 2.71 -7.69
N PRO A 240 16.88 3.26 -8.65
CA PRO A 240 15.58 2.72 -9.01
C PRO A 240 15.74 1.30 -9.56
N TRP A 241 14.69 0.51 -9.39
CA TRP A 241 14.66 -0.84 -9.93
C TRP A 241 13.29 -1.17 -10.53
N TYR A 242 13.25 -2.17 -11.36
CA TYR A 242 12.02 -2.72 -11.92
C TYR A 242 12.14 -4.23 -12.09
N THR A 243 10.99 -4.91 -12.04
CA THR A 243 10.90 -6.33 -12.42
C THR A 243 9.68 -6.57 -13.29
N SER A 244 9.71 -7.66 -14.01
CA SER A 244 8.55 -8.14 -14.75
C SER A 244 8.44 -9.65 -14.64
N ASP A 245 7.21 -10.13 -14.52
CA ASP A 245 6.88 -11.54 -14.42
C ASP A 245 5.87 -11.90 -15.50
N ILE A 246 5.92 -13.13 -15.95
CA ILE A 246 4.96 -13.66 -16.93
C ILE A 246 4.46 -15.02 -16.44
N SER A 247 3.17 -15.25 -16.56
CA SER A 247 2.60 -16.57 -16.28
C SER A 247 1.58 -16.96 -17.35
N LEU A 248 1.60 -18.24 -17.69
CA LEU A 248 0.62 -18.86 -18.58
C LEU A 248 -0.05 -19.99 -17.82
N SER A 249 -1.37 -20.00 -17.78
CA SER A 249 -2.12 -21.12 -17.20
C SER A 249 -3.22 -21.60 -18.13
N LYS A 250 -3.59 -22.87 -17.92
CA LYS A 250 -4.69 -23.54 -18.63
C LYS A 250 -5.61 -24.22 -17.64
N ASP A 251 -6.90 -23.94 -17.78
CA ASP A 251 -7.97 -24.61 -17.05
C ASP A 251 -8.48 -25.77 -17.91
N LEU A 252 -8.35 -27.00 -17.39
CA LEU A 252 -8.76 -28.25 -18.02
C LEU A 252 -9.93 -28.82 -17.24
N LYS A 253 -11.13 -28.83 -17.84
CA LYS A 253 -12.34 -29.36 -17.22
C LYS A 253 -12.48 -30.83 -17.52
N PHE A 254 -12.63 -31.67 -16.48
CA PHE A 254 -12.87 -33.09 -16.55
C PHE A 254 -14.21 -33.44 -15.87
N LYS A 255 -14.69 -34.64 -16.07
CA LYS A 255 -15.92 -35.11 -15.42
C LYS A 255 -15.79 -35.18 -13.89
N PHE A 256 -14.58 -35.34 -13.36
CA PHE A 256 -14.30 -35.47 -11.94
C PHE A 256 -13.89 -34.14 -11.28
N GLY A 257 -13.69 -33.08 -12.06
CA GLY A 257 -13.26 -31.80 -11.51
C GLY A 257 -12.48 -30.91 -12.48
N LEU A 258 -11.82 -29.91 -11.95
CA LEU A 258 -11.01 -28.93 -12.68
C LEU A 258 -9.53 -29.14 -12.40
N ILE A 259 -8.71 -29.23 -13.44
CA ILE A 259 -7.24 -29.20 -13.30
C ILE A 259 -6.74 -27.87 -13.88
N LYS A 260 -6.00 -27.12 -13.08
CA LYS A 260 -5.32 -25.90 -13.50
C LYS A 260 -3.81 -26.14 -13.54
N ALA A 261 -3.22 -26.08 -14.72
CA ALA A 261 -1.77 -26.13 -14.92
C ALA A 261 -1.26 -24.72 -15.18
N ALA A 262 -0.17 -24.32 -14.50
CA ALA A 262 0.43 -23.01 -14.68
C ALA A 262 1.96 -23.08 -14.70
N VAL A 263 2.56 -22.23 -15.55
CA VAL A 263 4.00 -21.98 -15.62
C VAL A 263 4.22 -20.49 -15.39
N GLU A 264 5.18 -20.15 -14.54
CA GLU A 264 5.52 -18.78 -14.17
C GLU A 264 7.02 -18.55 -14.38
N VAL A 265 7.37 -17.40 -14.89
CA VAL A 265 8.75 -16.89 -14.97
C VAL A 265 8.78 -15.58 -14.22
N ASN A 266 9.42 -15.56 -13.07
CA ASN A 266 9.59 -14.37 -12.26
C ASN A 266 10.92 -13.69 -12.59
N ASN A 267 10.95 -12.35 -12.50
CA ASN A 267 12.07 -11.52 -12.90
C ASN A 267 12.54 -11.88 -14.32
N LEU A 268 11.64 -11.79 -15.28
CA LEU A 268 11.81 -12.20 -16.69
C LEU A 268 13.08 -11.61 -17.33
N LEU A 269 13.43 -10.38 -16.98
CA LEU A 269 14.60 -9.68 -17.51
C LEU A 269 15.88 -9.94 -16.70
N SER A 270 15.81 -10.77 -15.65
CA SER A 270 16.93 -11.12 -14.78
C SER A 270 17.63 -9.89 -14.18
N GLN A 271 16.84 -8.90 -13.76
CA GLN A 271 17.34 -7.71 -13.11
C GLN A 271 18.04 -8.08 -11.80
N ASP A 272 19.18 -7.42 -11.57
CA ASP A 272 19.91 -7.47 -10.31
C ASP A 272 19.50 -6.25 -9.50
N TYR A 273 18.84 -6.44 -8.37
CA TYR A 273 18.32 -5.33 -7.57
C TYR A 273 18.21 -5.69 -6.09
N ASP A 274 18.29 -4.65 -5.28
CA ASP A 274 18.10 -4.70 -3.84
C ASP A 274 16.85 -3.89 -3.46
N VAL A 275 15.94 -4.49 -2.71
CA VAL A 275 14.85 -3.76 -2.06
C VAL A 275 15.40 -3.01 -0.85
N ILE A 276 16.25 -3.65 -0.08
CA ILE A 276 17.02 -3.13 1.04
C ILE A 276 18.49 -3.29 0.69
N LEU A 277 19.29 -2.26 0.94
CA LEU A 277 20.73 -2.25 0.65
C LEU A 277 21.41 -3.54 1.18
N ASN A 278 22.20 -4.20 0.32
CA ASN A 278 22.90 -5.45 0.58
C ASN A 278 22.00 -6.68 0.81
N TYR A 279 20.72 -6.61 0.43
CA TYR A 279 19.82 -7.76 0.40
C TYR A 279 19.38 -8.04 -1.03
N PRO A 280 20.19 -8.74 -1.83
CA PRO A 280 19.91 -9.01 -3.23
C PRO A 280 18.67 -9.89 -3.37
N MET A 281 17.81 -9.52 -4.29
CA MET A 281 16.60 -10.25 -4.62
C MET A 281 16.89 -11.37 -5.63
N PRO A 282 16.06 -12.43 -5.66
CA PRO A 282 16.24 -13.51 -6.61
C PRO A 282 16.23 -13.03 -8.07
N LYS A 283 17.22 -13.47 -8.83
CA LYS A 283 17.23 -13.29 -10.30
C LYS A 283 16.11 -14.13 -10.92
N ARG A 284 16.10 -14.23 -12.25
CA ARG A 284 15.09 -15.01 -12.97
C ARG A 284 14.93 -16.40 -12.36
N ASN A 285 13.69 -16.75 -12.05
CA ASN A 285 13.34 -18.07 -11.54
C ASN A 285 12.04 -18.57 -12.19
N TYR A 286 11.85 -19.88 -12.12
CA TYR A 286 10.75 -20.57 -12.80
C TYR A 286 9.94 -21.35 -11.78
N LYS A 287 8.63 -21.34 -11.94
CA LYS A 287 7.71 -22.10 -11.12
C LYS A 287 6.70 -22.82 -11.99
N VAL A 288 6.46 -24.09 -11.70
CA VAL A 288 5.38 -24.89 -12.29
C VAL A 288 4.43 -25.29 -11.20
N SER A 289 3.14 -25.14 -11.42
CA SER A 289 2.10 -25.50 -10.47
C SER A 289 0.97 -26.28 -11.14
N LEU A 290 0.43 -27.25 -10.42
CA LEU A 290 -0.74 -28.04 -10.78
C LEU A 290 -1.70 -28.01 -9.62
N THR A 291 -2.91 -27.49 -9.85
CA THR A 291 -4.00 -27.45 -8.87
C THR A 291 -5.13 -28.33 -9.34
N ILE A 292 -5.62 -29.20 -8.46
CA ILE A 292 -6.74 -30.11 -8.74
C ILE A 292 -7.88 -29.73 -7.80
N GLU A 293 -9.02 -29.41 -8.38
CA GLU A 293 -10.28 -29.13 -7.67
C GLU A 293 -11.26 -30.25 -8.01
N ILE A 294 -11.70 -31.00 -6.98
CA ILE A 294 -12.58 -32.17 -7.10
C ILE A 294 -13.97 -31.81 -6.60
#